data_175df14caa2216d86848877e35cb9468
#
_entry.id   175df14caa2216d86848877e35cb9468
#
_cell.length_a   1.000
_cell.length_b   1.000
_cell.length_c   1.000
_cell.angle_alpha   90.00
_cell.angle_beta   90.00
_cell.angle_gamma   90.00
#
_symmetry.space_group_name_H-M   'P 1'
#
loop_
_entity.id
_entity.type
_entity.pdbx_description
1 polymer ?
#
loop_
_entity_poly.entity_id
_entity_poly.type
_entity_poly.pdbx_seq_one_letter_code
_entity_poly.pdbx_strand_id
1 'polypeptide(L)'
;MKKIERLVLNPKKLTSLYLFLLFVLSGCNSTTSNAQCTDCGGGLVDGYLYKNVMVEDITTSLLEIDSSIGLDQCIRYKTDGTDFTDAIVVDDCCCTIY
;
A
#
# COMPACT_ATOMS: atom_id res chain seq x y z
N MET A 1 -10.37 -22.97 52.18
CA MET A 1 -11.56 -22.29 51.68
C MET A 1 -11.26 -20.95 51.16
N LYS A 2 -10.53 -20.17 51.88
CA LYS A 2 -10.24 -18.83 51.44
C LYS A 2 -9.39 -18.80 50.19
N LYS A 3 -8.59 -19.82 50.01
CA LYS A 3 -7.75 -19.92 48.83
C LYS A 3 -8.57 -20.04 47.57
N ILE A 4 -9.67 -20.74 47.69
CA ILE A 4 -10.54 -20.93 46.55
C ILE A 4 -11.08 -19.60 46.05
N GLU A 5 -11.42 -18.75 46.99
CA GLU A 5 -11.93 -17.46 46.64
C GLU A 5 -10.92 -16.62 45.87
N ARG A 6 -9.68 -16.70 46.28
CA ARG A 6 -8.64 -15.96 45.56
C ARG A 6 -8.46 -16.46 44.15
N LEU A 7 -8.58 -17.78 43.98
CA LEU A 7 -8.47 -18.34 42.64
C LEU A 7 -9.55 -17.82 41.72
N VAL A 8 -10.72 -17.60 42.29
CA VAL A 8 -11.80 -17.08 41.48
C VAL A 8 -11.49 -15.72 40.93
N LEU A 9 -10.81 -14.93 41.72
CA LEU A 9 -10.45 -13.58 41.26
C LEU A 9 -9.48 -13.60 40.10
N ASN A 10 -8.57 -14.53 40.13
CA ASN A 10 -7.55 -14.61 39.08
C ASN A 10 -8.15 -14.76 37.68
N PRO A 11 -9.10 -15.63 37.49
CA PRO A 11 -9.70 -15.77 36.15
C PRO A 11 -10.31 -14.48 35.63
N LYS A 12 -10.84 -13.69 36.49
CA LYS A 12 -11.44 -12.44 36.06
C LYS A 12 -10.40 -11.49 35.50
N LYS A 13 -9.26 -11.45 36.11
CA LYS A 13 -8.18 -10.59 35.62
C LYS A 13 -7.70 -11.06 34.27
N LEU A 14 -7.58 -12.34 34.09
CA LEU A 14 -7.16 -12.88 32.80
C LEU A 14 -8.14 -12.54 31.71
N THR A 15 -9.41 -12.58 32.01
CA THR A 15 -10.42 -12.24 31.03
C THR A 15 -10.31 -10.79 30.60
N SER A 16 -10.02 -9.93 31.55
CA SER A 16 -9.88 -8.51 31.24
C SER A 16 -8.74 -8.26 30.29
N LEU A 17 -7.60 -8.89 30.53
CA LEU A 17 -6.46 -8.76 29.64
C LEU A 17 -6.76 -9.26 28.27
N TYR A 18 -7.51 -10.32 28.19
CA TYR A 18 -7.87 -10.91 26.92
C TYR A 18 -8.66 -9.94 26.06
N LEU A 19 -9.61 -9.30 26.67
CA LEU A 19 -10.41 -8.32 25.94
C LEU A 19 -9.58 -7.15 25.47
N PHE A 20 -8.60 -6.78 26.25
CA PHE A 20 -7.73 -5.69 25.87
C PHE A 20 -6.94 -6.02 24.61
N LEU A 21 -6.43 -7.22 24.53
CA LEU A 21 -5.68 -7.65 23.36
C LEU A 21 -6.54 -7.66 22.11
N LEU A 22 -7.76 -8.11 22.22
CA LEU A 22 -8.66 -8.11 21.09
C LEU A 22 -8.92 -6.71 20.58
N PHE A 23 -9.02 -5.79 21.48
CA PHE A 23 -9.26 -4.41 21.13
C PHE A 23 -8.12 -3.83 20.31
N VAL A 24 -6.91 -4.13 20.71
CA VAL A 24 -5.73 -3.65 19.99
C VAL A 24 -5.67 -4.21 18.59
N LEU A 25 -5.96 -5.48 18.43
CA LEU A 25 -5.96 -6.11 17.11
C LEU A 25 -6.97 -5.48 16.18
N SER A 26 -8.12 -5.16 16.69
CA SER A 26 -9.13 -4.49 15.89
C SER A 26 -8.65 -3.14 15.39
N GLY A 27 -8.00 -2.40 16.26
CA GLY A 27 -7.46 -1.11 15.87
C GLY A 27 -6.43 -1.21 14.75
N CYS A 28 -5.57 -2.19 14.81
CA CYS A 28 -4.57 -2.37 13.77
C CYS A 28 -5.22 -2.65 12.43
N ASN A 29 -6.24 -3.48 12.41
CA ASN A 29 -6.90 -3.82 11.15
C ASN A 29 -7.56 -2.61 10.51
N SER A 30 -8.18 -1.78 11.28
CA SER A 30 -8.89 -0.64 10.71
C SER A 30 -7.93 0.37 10.12
N THR A 31 -6.74 0.51 10.66
CA THR A 31 -5.78 1.46 10.11
C THR A 31 -5.26 1.03 8.77
N THR A 32 -5.07 -0.25 8.56
CA THR A 32 -4.52 -0.72 7.29
C THR A 32 -5.50 -0.60 6.15
N SER A 33 -6.78 -0.72 6.42
CA SER A 33 -7.78 -0.71 5.36
C SER A 33 -8.00 0.67 4.76
N ASN A 34 -7.60 1.72 5.45
CA ASN A 34 -7.85 3.08 4.99
C ASN A 34 -6.62 3.76 4.41
N ALA A 35 -5.61 2.99 4.08
CA ALA A 35 -4.41 3.56 3.51
C ALA A 35 -4.74 4.22 2.18
N GLN A 36 -4.36 5.46 2.03
CA GLN A 36 -4.55 6.21 0.80
C GLN A 36 -3.31 6.15 -0.05
N CYS A 37 -3.50 6.29 -1.35
CA CYS A 37 -2.38 6.42 -2.27
C CYS A 37 -1.74 7.77 -2.10
N THR A 38 -0.55 7.81 -1.54
CA THR A 38 0.11 9.07 -1.26
C THR A 38 1.28 9.36 -2.18
N ASP A 39 1.91 8.35 -2.74
CA ASP A 39 3.13 8.53 -3.51
C ASP A 39 2.86 8.48 -5.01
N CYS A 40 1.83 9.16 -5.46
CA CYS A 40 1.47 9.14 -6.87
C CYS A 40 2.15 10.23 -7.71
N GLY A 41 2.87 11.11 -7.10
CA GLY A 41 3.70 12.06 -7.83
C GLY A 41 2.98 13.29 -8.37
N GLY A 42 1.76 13.54 -7.96
CA GLY A 42 1.08 14.78 -8.35
C GLY A 42 -0.11 14.62 -9.27
N GLY A 43 -0.51 13.41 -9.59
CA GLY A 43 -1.72 13.17 -10.38
C GLY A 43 -1.51 13.43 -11.87
N LEU A 44 -2.58 13.78 -12.55
CA LEU A 44 -2.59 13.92 -14.01
C LEU A 44 -2.17 15.32 -14.47
N VAL A 45 -1.42 16.01 -13.67
CA VAL A 45 -0.96 17.38 -14.01
C VAL A 45 0.10 17.32 -15.09
N ASP A 46 0.11 18.30 -15.96
CA ASP A 46 1.13 18.49 -17.01
C ASP A 46 1.20 17.35 -18.02
N GLY A 47 0.11 16.65 -18.22
CA GLY A 47 0.07 15.60 -19.24
C GLY A 47 0.58 14.26 -18.79
N TYR A 48 0.79 14.05 -17.51
CA TYR A 48 1.20 12.75 -16.99
C TYR A 48 0.04 11.78 -16.96
N LEU A 49 0.37 10.51 -17.18
CA LEU A 49 -0.60 9.41 -17.17
C LEU A 49 -0.10 8.32 -16.22
N TYR A 50 -0.98 7.39 -15.93
CA TYR A 50 -0.66 6.25 -15.06
C TYR A 50 -1.02 4.96 -15.75
N LYS A 51 -0.18 3.95 -15.61
CA LYS A 51 -0.47 2.62 -16.12
C LYS A 51 0.36 1.57 -15.40
N ASN A 52 -0.12 0.34 -15.43
CA ASN A 52 0.69 -0.81 -15.06
C ASN A 52 1.54 -1.20 -16.26
N VAL A 53 2.81 -1.46 -16.03
CA VAL A 53 3.76 -1.74 -17.10
C VAL A 53 3.43 -3.09 -17.74
N MET A 54 3.31 -3.12 -19.05
CA MET A 54 3.09 -4.34 -19.82
C MET A 54 4.34 -4.69 -20.59
N VAL A 55 4.34 -5.90 -21.17
CA VAL A 55 5.51 -6.37 -21.94
C VAL A 55 5.86 -5.38 -23.05
N GLU A 56 4.86 -4.86 -23.73
CA GLU A 56 5.09 -3.94 -24.84
C GLU A 56 5.63 -2.58 -24.39
N ASP A 57 5.54 -2.27 -23.12
CA ASP A 57 6.07 -1.02 -22.58
C ASP A 57 7.55 -1.11 -22.26
N ILE A 58 8.10 -2.31 -22.15
CA ILE A 58 9.52 -2.49 -21.83
C ILE A 58 10.30 -2.24 -23.10
N THR A 59 10.59 -0.99 -23.35
CA THR A 59 11.32 -0.53 -24.51
C THR A 59 12.61 0.14 -24.09
N THR A 60 13.46 0.43 -25.07
CA THR A 60 14.72 1.11 -24.80
C THR A 60 14.47 2.47 -24.14
N SER A 61 13.48 3.22 -24.62
CA SER A 61 13.22 4.54 -24.08
C SER A 61 12.82 4.49 -22.61
N LEU A 62 12.01 3.49 -22.23
CA LEU A 62 11.59 3.35 -20.84
C LEU A 62 12.76 2.94 -19.95
N LEU A 63 13.55 1.96 -20.40
CA LEU A 63 14.67 1.46 -19.62
C LEU A 63 15.80 2.48 -19.48
N GLU A 64 15.93 3.38 -20.41
CA GLU A 64 16.90 4.47 -20.29
C GLU A 64 16.53 5.45 -19.19
N ILE A 65 15.24 5.63 -18.97
CA ILE A 65 14.78 6.50 -17.88
C ILE A 65 15.03 5.83 -16.53
N ASP A 66 14.64 4.55 -16.41
CA ASP A 66 14.82 3.79 -15.18
C ASP A 66 14.88 2.32 -15.52
N SER A 67 16.07 1.75 -15.47
CA SER A 67 16.28 0.35 -15.81
C SER A 67 15.69 -0.62 -14.81
N SER A 68 15.26 -0.13 -13.64
CA SER A 68 14.65 -0.99 -12.62
C SER A 68 13.14 -1.18 -12.82
N ILE A 69 12.53 -0.49 -13.78
CA ILE A 69 11.11 -0.63 -14.05
C ILE A 69 10.85 -2.02 -14.63
N GLY A 70 9.90 -2.73 -14.04
CA GLY A 70 9.54 -4.07 -14.46
C GLY A 70 8.05 -4.24 -14.69
N LEU A 71 7.66 -5.45 -15.10
CA LEU A 71 6.25 -5.75 -15.39
C LEU A 71 5.38 -5.54 -14.18
N ASP A 72 4.15 -5.14 -14.43
CA ASP A 72 3.08 -4.98 -13.45
C ASP A 72 3.31 -3.87 -12.43
N GLN A 73 4.40 -3.12 -12.54
CA GLN A 73 4.58 -1.97 -11.69
C GLN A 73 3.73 -0.82 -12.19
N CYS A 74 3.21 -0.02 -11.25
CA CYS A 74 2.49 1.19 -11.61
C CYS A 74 3.48 2.32 -11.81
N ILE A 75 3.36 3.01 -12.95
CA ILE A 75 4.23 4.15 -13.25
C ILE A 75 3.39 5.37 -13.60
N ARG A 76 3.90 6.52 -13.20
CA ARG A 76 3.42 7.81 -13.69
C ARG A 76 4.36 8.22 -14.80
N TYR A 77 3.84 8.42 -15.99
CA TYR A 77 4.69 8.55 -17.16
C TYR A 77 4.21 9.62 -18.11
N LYS A 78 5.09 9.97 -19.02
CA LYS A 78 4.81 10.94 -20.09
C LYS A 78 5.46 10.41 -21.35
N THR A 79 4.77 10.59 -22.47
CA THR A 79 5.30 10.12 -23.76
C THR A 79 5.31 11.24 -24.77
N ASP A 80 6.17 11.05 -25.78
CA ASP A 80 6.20 11.89 -26.97
C ASP A 80 6.08 10.95 -28.15
N GLY A 81 4.88 10.83 -28.71
CA GLY A 81 4.62 9.80 -29.69
C GLY A 81 4.62 8.43 -29.08
N THR A 82 5.58 7.59 -29.47
CA THR A 82 5.68 6.23 -28.94
C THR A 82 6.75 6.09 -27.88
N ASP A 83 7.57 7.09 -27.68
CA ASP A 83 8.69 6.99 -26.75
C ASP A 83 8.34 7.61 -25.40
N PHE A 84 8.82 6.97 -24.35
CA PHE A 84 8.70 7.53 -23.02
C PHE A 84 9.68 8.67 -22.83
N THR A 85 9.18 9.81 -22.36
CA THR A 85 10.04 10.96 -22.04
C THR A 85 10.22 11.12 -20.55
N ASP A 86 9.35 10.52 -19.75
CA ASP A 86 9.45 10.55 -18.29
C ASP A 86 8.72 9.35 -17.75
N ALA A 87 9.21 8.80 -16.64
CA ALA A 87 8.55 7.70 -15.98
C ALA A 87 9.10 7.54 -14.57
N ILE A 88 8.21 7.30 -13.63
CA ILE A 88 8.60 7.05 -12.25
C ILE A 88 7.69 5.99 -11.66
N VAL A 89 8.25 5.08 -10.90
CA VAL A 89 7.50 4.04 -10.24
C VAL A 89 6.74 4.65 -9.05
N VAL A 90 5.46 4.35 -8.97
CA VAL A 90 4.59 4.84 -7.89
C VAL A 90 3.86 3.66 -7.29
N ASP A 91 3.06 3.91 -6.26
CA ASP A 91 2.30 2.85 -5.61
C ASP A 91 1.26 2.25 -6.55
N ASP A 92 1.02 0.95 -6.39
CA ASP A 92 0.07 0.25 -7.25
C ASP A 92 -1.31 0.87 -7.24
N CYS A 93 -1.73 1.38 -6.11
CA CYS A 93 -3.07 1.96 -6.01
C CYS A 93 -3.22 3.22 -6.86
N CYS A 94 -2.13 3.85 -7.25
CA CYS A 94 -2.21 5.03 -8.12
C CYS A 94 -2.79 4.68 -9.48
N CYS A 95 -2.51 3.50 -9.98
CA CYS A 95 -3.05 3.05 -11.25
C CYS A 95 -4.53 2.65 -11.15
N THR A 96 -5.05 2.54 -9.96
CA THR A 96 -6.46 2.24 -9.75
C THR A 96 -7.29 3.52 -9.71
N ILE A 97 -6.75 4.57 -9.15
CA ILE A 97 -7.51 5.81 -8.96
C ILE A 97 -7.33 6.81 -10.11
N TYR A 98 -6.31 6.64 -10.94
CA TYR A 98 -6.09 7.55 -12.08
C TYR A 98 -6.28 6.90 -13.44
#